data_fb740da40b4f7dbcb077aa1767bc13e5
#
_entry.id   fb740da40b4f7dbcb077aa1767bc13e5
#
_cell.length_a   1.000
_cell.length_b   1.000
_cell.length_c   1.000
_cell.angle_alpha   90.00
_cell.angle_beta   90.00
_cell.angle_gamma   90.00
#
_symmetry.space_group_name_H-M   'P 1'
#
loop_
_entity.id
_entity.type
_entity.pdbx_description
1 polymer ?
#
loop_
_entity_poly.entity_id
_entity_poly.type
_entity_poly.pdbx_seq_one_letter_code
_entity_poly.pdbx_strand_id
1 'polypeptide(L)'
;MYKYITILGAAGQIAQKLTATLLTYTDMHLTLYGRQLSTRLHPEILEHERVTVIEGSFQNPAKLEQAVTNAEIVFVSAMESGSDMAAIVKALSRKNVRRVIGLSMAGLSGEFPAALEKWTFDNLPISYVQGERQARNVLRESNLNYTILRLTWLYNDPENTNYELIPEGVQFNDAQVTREAVVKAIFDILHVDDETPFHRASIGIGEPGTHYDKPSFH
;
A
#
# COMPACT_ATOMS: atom_id res chain seq x y z
N MET A 1 -17.63 -9.50 2.49
CA MET A 1 -16.94 -8.86 1.32
C MET A 1 -17.18 -7.36 1.40
N TYR A 2 -16.13 -6.55 1.18
CA TYR A 2 -16.23 -5.08 1.19
C TYR A 2 -16.95 -4.57 -0.06
N LYS A 3 -17.75 -3.50 0.11
CA LYS A 3 -18.46 -2.84 -0.99
C LYS A 3 -17.82 -1.50 -1.40
N TYR A 4 -17.20 -0.81 -0.43
CA TYR A 4 -16.67 0.54 -0.62
C TYR A 4 -15.21 0.60 -0.20
N ILE A 5 -14.33 0.86 -1.13
CA ILE A 5 -12.91 1.07 -0.89
C ILE A 5 -12.48 2.47 -1.30
N THR A 6 -11.68 3.12 -0.45
CA THR A 6 -10.98 4.36 -0.84
C THR A 6 -9.50 4.07 -1.09
N ILE A 7 -8.98 4.52 -2.21
CA ILE A 7 -7.56 4.41 -2.60
C ILE A 7 -6.91 5.77 -2.46
N LEU A 8 -6.09 5.93 -1.42
CA LEU A 8 -5.30 7.14 -1.16
C LEU A 8 -3.96 7.05 -1.89
N GLY A 9 -3.61 8.08 -2.66
CA GLY A 9 -2.47 8.06 -3.57
C GLY A 9 -2.76 7.30 -4.87
N ALA A 10 -3.98 7.44 -5.40
CA ALA A 10 -4.51 6.65 -6.51
C ALA A 10 -3.73 6.74 -7.83
N ALA A 11 -2.88 7.77 -8.01
CA ALA A 11 -2.01 7.90 -9.17
C ALA A 11 -0.71 7.06 -9.11
N GLY A 12 -0.45 6.35 -8.00
CA GLY A 12 0.69 5.44 -7.88
C GLY A 12 0.55 4.20 -8.77
N GLN A 13 1.66 3.60 -9.22
CA GLN A 13 1.63 2.46 -10.15
C GLN A 13 0.86 1.26 -9.58
N ILE A 14 1.11 0.88 -8.32
CA ILE A 14 0.38 -0.21 -7.66
C ILE A 14 -1.10 0.17 -7.50
N ALA A 15 -1.40 1.41 -7.12
CA ALA A 15 -2.77 1.88 -6.95
C ALA A 15 -3.58 1.83 -8.26
N GLN A 16 -2.98 2.21 -9.39
CA GLN A 16 -3.64 2.13 -10.69
C GLN A 16 -3.91 0.69 -11.11
N LYS A 17 -2.92 -0.20 -10.94
CA LYS A 17 -3.09 -1.64 -11.21
C LYS A 17 -4.16 -2.26 -10.30
N LEU A 18 -4.14 -1.93 -9.00
CA LEU A 18 -5.17 -2.39 -8.06
C LEU A 18 -6.57 -1.88 -8.44
N THR A 19 -6.68 -0.60 -8.83
CA THR A 19 -7.93 -0.01 -9.32
C THR A 19 -8.48 -0.82 -10.50
N ALA A 20 -7.67 -1.09 -11.52
CA ALA A 20 -8.08 -1.87 -12.69
C ALA A 20 -8.49 -3.30 -12.30
N THR A 21 -7.73 -3.96 -11.42
CA THR A 21 -8.04 -5.31 -10.93
C THR A 21 -9.38 -5.35 -10.18
N LEU A 22 -9.62 -4.40 -9.27
CA LEU A 22 -10.87 -4.34 -8.51
C LEU A 22 -12.08 -4.05 -9.40
N LEU A 23 -11.94 -3.17 -10.39
CA LEU A 23 -13.00 -2.90 -11.36
C LEU A 23 -13.32 -4.10 -12.25
N THR A 24 -12.33 -4.92 -12.56
CA THR A 24 -12.50 -6.10 -13.42
C THR A 24 -13.11 -7.29 -12.67
N TYR A 25 -12.66 -7.54 -11.45
CA TYR A 25 -12.96 -8.81 -10.75
C TYR A 25 -13.89 -8.66 -9.55
N THR A 26 -14.39 -7.46 -9.25
CA THR A 26 -15.31 -7.21 -8.12
C THR A 26 -16.40 -6.23 -8.50
N ASP A 27 -17.44 -6.14 -7.65
CA ASP A 27 -18.49 -5.12 -7.74
C ASP A 27 -18.26 -3.93 -6.79
N MET A 28 -17.02 -3.75 -6.31
CA MET A 28 -16.69 -2.67 -5.37
C MET A 28 -16.84 -1.30 -6.01
N HIS A 29 -17.33 -0.34 -5.21
CA HIS A 29 -17.28 1.08 -5.51
C HIS A 29 -15.99 1.67 -5.00
N LEU A 30 -15.27 2.40 -5.84
CA LEU A 30 -13.96 2.94 -5.56
C LEU A 30 -14.00 4.46 -5.43
N THR A 31 -13.46 5.00 -4.33
CA THR A 31 -13.13 6.41 -4.23
C THR A 31 -11.62 6.57 -4.44
N LEU A 32 -11.23 7.28 -5.49
CA LEU A 32 -9.83 7.54 -5.83
C LEU A 32 -9.44 8.93 -5.34
N TYR A 33 -8.45 9.00 -4.46
CA TYR A 33 -7.97 10.25 -3.87
C TYR A 33 -6.49 10.49 -4.15
N GLY A 34 -6.18 11.71 -4.58
CA GLY A 34 -4.80 12.11 -4.85
C GLY A 34 -4.71 13.45 -5.59
N ARG A 35 -3.51 13.83 -5.95
CA ARG A 35 -3.24 15.07 -6.68
C ARG A 35 -3.27 14.83 -8.19
N GLN A 36 -3.89 15.75 -8.95
CA GLN A 36 -3.89 15.76 -10.41
C GLN A 36 -4.36 14.42 -11.02
N LEU A 37 -5.39 13.80 -10.47
CA LEU A 37 -5.89 12.52 -10.94
C LEU A 37 -6.49 12.62 -12.34
N SER A 38 -7.13 13.74 -12.65
CA SER A 38 -7.71 14.02 -13.98
C SER A 38 -6.70 13.96 -15.14
N THR A 39 -5.40 14.19 -14.84
CA THR A 39 -4.32 14.15 -15.85
C THR A 39 -3.43 12.91 -15.73
N ARG A 40 -3.57 12.13 -14.67
CA ARG A 40 -2.68 11.00 -14.35
C ARG A 40 -3.35 9.64 -14.44
N LEU A 41 -4.66 9.59 -14.44
CA LEU A 41 -5.43 8.36 -14.61
C LEU A 41 -5.97 8.25 -16.03
N HIS A 42 -6.16 7.01 -16.47
CA HIS A 42 -6.75 6.75 -17.79
C HIS A 42 -8.21 7.20 -17.82
N PRO A 43 -8.71 7.78 -18.95
CA PRO A 43 -10.10 8.23 -19.08
C PRO A 43 -11.13 7.15 -18.71
N GLU A 44 -10.93 5.91 -19.09
CA GLU A 44 -11.82 4.78 -18.76
C GLU A 44 -12.01 4.58 -17.26
N ILE A 45 -10.96 4.88 -16.44
CA ILE A 45 -11.07 4.83 -14.97
C ILE A 45 -11.85 6.04 -14.47
N LEU A 46 -11.56 7.24 -15.02
CA LEU A 46 -12.18 8.49 -14.59
C LEU A 46 -13.70 8.50 -14.84
N GLU A 47 -14.15 7.88 -15.93
CA GLU A 47 -15.54 7.85 -16.39
C GLU A 47 -16.30 6.60 -15.93
N HIS A 48 -15.65 5.69 -15.21
CA HIS A 48 -16.26 4.43 -14.79
C HIS A 48 -17.34 4.66 -13.72
N GLU A 49 -18.55 4.09 -13.92
CA GLU A 49 -19.73 4.29 -13.07
C GLU A 49 -19.52 3.96 -11.57
N ARG A 50 -18.61 3.05 -11.25
CA ARG A 50 -18.26 2.65 -9.88
C ARG A 50 -17.09 3.44 -9.30
N VAL A 51 -16.62 4.50 -9.97
CA VAL A 51 -15.47 5.31 -9.54
C VAL A 51 -15.92 6.71 -9.18
N THR A 52 -15.51 7.16 -8.00
CA THR A 52 -15.60 8.56 -7.57
C THR A 52 -14.19 9.13 -7.45
N VAL A 53 -13.91 10.23 -8.13
CA VAL A 53 -12.60 10.89 -8.10
C VAL A 53 -12.68 12.14 -7.23
N ILE A 54 -11.77 12.25 -6.26
CA ILE A 54 -11.63 13.43 -5.39
C ILE A 54 -10.17 13.90 -5.42
N GLU A 55 -9.94 15.07 -5.97
CA GLU A 55 -8.59 15.63 -6.01
C GLU A 55 -8.26 16.43 -4.76
N GLY A 56 -7.11 16.11 -4.15
CA GLY A 56 -6.62 16.79 -2.96
C GLY A 56 -5.25 16.29 -2.50
N SER A 57 -4.65 17.02 -1.57
CA SER A 57 -3.46 16.58 -0.83
C SER A 57 -3.87 16.01 0.52
N PHE A 58 -3.04 15.16 1.13
CA PHE A 58 -3.31 14.64 2.47
C PHE A 58 -3.37 15.74 3.55
N GLN A 59 -2.80 16.90 3.27
CA GLN A 59 -2.87 18.08 4.14
C GLN A 59 -4.15 18.92 3.95
N ASN A 60 -5.12 18.45 3.14
CA ASN A 60 -6.45 19.03 3.05
C ASN A 60 -7.47 18.17 3.81
N PRO A 61 -7.73 18.45 5.10
CA PRO A 61 -8.54 17.57 5.94
C PRO A 61 -9.98 17.45 5.46
N ALA A 62 -10.58 18.51 4.92
CA ALA A 62 -11.96 18.47 4.45
C ALA A 62 -12.13 17.51 3.25
N LYS A 63 -11.24 17.60 2.26
CA LYS A 63 -11.26 16.71 1.10
C LYS A 63 -10.87 15.28 1.46
N LEU A 64 -9.91 15.10 2.38
CA LEU A 64 -9.52 13.78 2.86
C LEU A 64 -10.67 13.10 3.61
N GLU A 65 -11.35 13.81 4.51
CA GLU A 65 -12.53 13.29 5.21
C GLU A 65 -13.68 12.98 4.24
N GLN A 66 -13.88 13.82 3.21
CA GLN A 66 -14.83 13.52 2.13
C GLN A 66 -14.49 12.22 1.42
N ALA A 67 -13.23 12.01 1.07
CA ALA A 67 -12.77 10.82 0.35
C ALA A 67 -12.95 9.52 1.14
N VAL A 68 -12.81 9.56 2.47
CA VAL A 68 -12.94 8.36 3.31
C VAL A 68 -14.33 8.21 3.93
N THR A 69 -15.27 9.13 3.62
CA THR A 69 -16.67 9.00 4.05
C THR A 69 -17.29 7.78 3.37
N ASN A 70 -17.92 6.91 4.15
CA ASN A 70 -18.50 5.62 3.73
C ASN A 70 -17.48 4.55 3.31
N ALA A 71 -16.18 4.78 3.40
CA ALA A 71 -15.20 3.74 3.14
C ALA A 71 -15.25 2.65 4.23
N GLU A 72 -15.42 1.40 3.81
CA GLU A 72 -15.29 0.24 4.70
C GLU A 72 -13.82 -0.11 4.91
N ILE A 73 -13.04 0.05 3.83
CA ILE A 73 -11.59 -0.16 3.82
C ILE A 73 -10.89 0.97 3.08
N VAL A 74 -9.71 1.34 3.54
CA VAL A 74 -8.86 2.33 2.89
C VAL A 74 -7.51 1.70 2.54
N PHE A 75 -7.11 1.86 1.29
CA PHE A 75 -5.78 1.49 0.81
C PHE A 75 -4.91 2.75 0.69
N VAL A 76 -3.73 2.75 1.31
CA VAL A 76 -2.74 3.84 1.25
C VAL A 76 -1.56 3.36 0.42
N SER A 77 -1.41 3.91 -0.79
CA SER A 77 -0.44 3.42 -1.78
C SER A 77 1.02 3.80 -1.51
N ALA A 78 1.27 4.73 -0.58
CA ALA A 78 2.61 5.13 -0.17
C ALA A 78 2.58 5.75 1.23
N MET A 79 3.53 5.36 2.08
CA MET A 79 3.66 5.82 3.47
C MET A 79 5.00 6.54 3.66
N GLU A 80 5.23 7.61 2.90
CA GLU A 80 6.54 8.29 2.80
C GLU A 80 6.68 9.51 3.75
N SER A 81 5.62 9.85 4.50
CA SER A 81 5.58 11.05 5.35
C SER A 81 4.79 10.81 6.62
N GLY A 82 5.43 11.04 7.78
CA GLY A 82 4.76 10.96 9.08
C GLY A 82 3.62 11.96 9.23
N SER A 83 3.76 13.19 8.70
CA SER A 83 2.72 14.21 8.76
C SER A 83 1.51 13.86 7.89
N ASP A 84 1.74 13.28 6.70
CA ASP A 84 0.66 12.82 5.83
C ASP A 84 -0.08 11.65 6.49
N MET A 85 0.67 10.70 7.05
CA MET A 85 0.05 9.56 7.75
C MET A 85 -0.74 10.02 8.98
N ALA A 86 -0.27 11.01 9.74
CA ALA A 86 -1.02 11.58 10.88
C ALA A 86 -2.35 12.20 10.42
N ALA A 87 -2.36 12.92 9.29
CA ALA A 87 -3.58 13.45 8.71
C ALA A 87 -4.54 12.34 8.27
N ILE A 88 -4.01 11.28 7.62
CA ILE A 88 -4.79 10.10 7.21
C ILE A 88 -5.39 9.41 8.44
N VAL A 89 -4.58 9.04 9.44
CA VAL A 89 -5.07 8.39 10.68
C VAL A 89 -6.18 9.19 11.34
N LYS A 90 -6.02 10.52 11.41
CA LYS A 90 -7.04 11.42 11.98
C LYS A 90 -8.36 11.36 11.20
N ALA A 91 -8.31 11.38 9.87
CA ALA A 91 -9.50 11.29 9.02
C ALA A 91 -10.19 9.92 9.16
N LEU A 92 -9.42 8.83 9.11
CA LEU A 92 -9.94 7.47 9.23
C LEU A 92 -10.62 7.24 10.58
N SER A 93 -10.01 7.71 11.68
CA SER A 93 -10.57 7.60 13.03
C SER A 93 -11.88 8.35 13.18
N ARG A 94 -11.99 9.56 12.58
CA ARG A 94 -13.22 10.37 12.62
C ARG A 94 -14.37 9.74 11.84
N LYS A 95 -14.06 8.98 10.80
CA LYS A 95 -15.06 8.35 9.92
C LYS A 95 -15.34 6.89 10.27
N ASN A 96 -14.73 6.37 11.35
CA ASN A 96 -14.89 4.99 11.79
C ASN A 96 -14.60 3.97 10.69
N VAL A 97 -13.55 4.21 9.90
CA VAL A 97 -13.14 3.29 8.85
C VAL A 97 -12.77 1.94 9.47
N ARG A 98 -13.35 0.86 8.94
CA ARG A 98 -13.22 -0.48 9.51
C ARG A 98 -11.78 -1.01 9.42
N ARG A 99 -11.07 -0.75 8.31
CA ARG A 99 -9.74 -1.31 8.04
C ARG A 99 -8.89 -0.38 7.16
N VAL A 100 -7.60 -0.38 7.40
CA VAL A 100 -6.62 0.30 6.53
C VAL A 100 -5.51 -0.66 6.12
N ILE A 101 -5.17 -0.67 4.82
CA ILE A 101 -3.99 -1.36 4.28
C ILE A 101 -3.03 -0.30 3.77
N GLY A 102 -1.81 -0.28 4.27
CA GLY A 102 -0.78 0.68 3.86
C GLY A 102 0.45 -0.01 3.28
N LEU A 103 0.99 0.52 2.19
CA LEU A 103 2.28 0.08 1.65
C LEU A 103 3.42 0.82 2.32
N SER A 104 4.42 0.08 2.76
CA SER A 104 5.66 0.59 3.32
C SER A 104 6.84 -0.18 2.75
N MET A 105 8.05 0.30 2.97
CA MET A 105 9.24 -0.44 2.58
C MET A 105 9.60 -1.54 3.60
N ALA A 106 10.19 -2.63 3.13
CA ALA A 106 10.86 -3.62 3.95
C ALA A 106 12.27 -3.13 4.40
N GLY A 107 12.89 -3.82 5.33
CA GLY A 107 14.22 -3.50 5.87
C GLY A 107 14.21 -2.52 7.05
N LEU A 108 13.09 -1.86 7.35
CA LEU A 108 13.02 -0.86 8.43
C LEU A 108 13.21 -1.45 9.85
N SER A 109 13.07 -2.75 10.01
CA SER A 109 13.20 -3.47 11.29
C SER A 109 14.48 -4.36 11.36
N GLY A 110 15.39 -4.22 10.39
CA GLY A 110 16.60 -5.06 10.33
C GLY A 110 16.28 -6.50 9.93
N GLU A 111 15.23 -6.71 9.15
CA GLU A 111 14.80 -8.04 8.73
C GLU A 111 15.52 -8.57 7.48
N PHE A 112 16.27 -7.74 6.77
CA PHE A 112 17.03 -8.18 5.59
C PHE A 112 18.34 -8.90 5.97
N PRO A 113 18.85 -9.80 5.12
CA PRO A 113 20.25 -10.23 5.17
C PRO A 113 21.20 -9.03 5.04
N ALA A 114 22.35 -9.09 5.73
CA ALA A 114 23.28 -7.95 5.86
C ALA A 114 23.71 -7.33 4.51
N ALA A 115 23.92 -8.14 3.47
CA ALA A 115 24.33 -7.64 2.15
C ALA A 115 23.17 -6.86 1.47
N LEU A 116 21.96 -7.41 1.47
CA LEU A 116 20.77 -6.75 0.92
C LEU A 116 20.40 -5.50 1.73
N GLU A 117 20.51 -5.55 3.06
CA GLU A 117 20.28 -4.40 3.94
C GLU A 117 21.23 -3.26 3.60
N LYS A 118 22.53 -3.55 3.55
CA LYS A 118 23.54 -2.56 3.19
C LYS A 118 23.26 -1.95 1.82
N TRP A 119 23.03 -2.80 0.81
CA TRP A 119 22.77 -2.32 -0.54
C TRP A 119 21.51 -1.44 -0.59
N THR A 120 20.44 -1.86 0.08
CA THR A 120 19.18 -1.11 0.13
C THR A 120 19.36 0.29 0.72
N PHE A 121 20.02 0.41 1.87
CA PHE A 121 20.21 1.71 2.53
C PHE A 121 21.27 2.58 1.88
N ASP A 122 22.23 2.01 1.17
CA ASP A 122 23.20 2.78 0.36
C ASP A 122 22.54 3.40 -0.89
N ASN A 123 21.43 2.82 -1.39
CA ASN A 123 20.76 3.26 -2.61
C ASN A 123 19.44 4.03 -2.38
N LEU A 124 19.04 4.26 -1.14
CA LEU A 124 17.87 5.05 -0.80
C LEU A 124 18.23 6.37 -0.12
N PRO A 125 17.55 7.47 -0.46
CA PRO A 125 17.72 8.73 0.27
C PRO A 125 17.37 8.56 1.77
N ILE A 126 18.21 9.07 2.64
CA ILE A 126 18.00 9.01 4.10
C ILE A 126 16.64 9.63 4.49
N SER A 127 16.24 10.74 3.84
CA SER A 127 14.95 11.40 4.08
C SER A 127 13.77 10.51 3.73
N TYR A 128 13.86 9.71 2.68
CA TYR A 128 12.83 8.72 2.31
C TYR A 128 12.68 7.66 3.40
N VAL A 129 13.79 7.03 3.80
CA VAL A 129 13.80 6.01 4.85
C VAL A 129 13.25 6.54 6.18
N GLN A 130 13.61 7.78 6.54
CA GLN A 130 13.10 8.45 7.75
C GLN A 130 11.59 8.73 7.66
N GLY A 131 11.11 9.18 6.50
CA GLY A 131 9.70 9.42 6.25
C GLY A 131 8.86 8.15 6.36
N GLU A 132 9.31 7.07 5.74
CA GLU A 132 8.71 5.73 5.82
C GLU A 132 8.64 5.22 7.27
N ARG A 133 9.74 5.35 8.02
CA ARG A 133 9.81 4.95 9.42
C ARG A 133 8.81 5.74 10.29
N GLN A 134 8.75 7.07 10.09
CA GLN A 134 7.80 7.93 10.81
C GLN A 134 6.35 7.57 10.48
N ALA A 135 6.02 7.41 9.20
CA ALA A 135 4.67 7.07 8.76
C ALA A 135 4.22 5.70 9.30
N ARG A 136 5.11 4.69 9.23
CA ARG A 136 4.85 3.37 9.82
C ARG A 136 4.56 3.47 11.32
N ASN A 137 5.36 4.22 12.08
CA ASN A 137 5.17 4.37 13.52
C ASN A 137 3.83 5.04 13.85
N VAL A 138 3.48 6.13 13.16
CA VAL A 138 2.19 6.81 13.33
C VAL A 138 1.01 5.86 13.12
N LEU A 139 1.06 5.00 12.09
CA LEU A 139 0.00 4.02 11.85
C LEU A 139 -0.03 2.95 12.93
N ARG A 140 1.12 2.42 13.36
CA ARG A 140 1.23 1.39 14.41
C ARG A 140 0.74 1.87 15.77
N GLU A 141 0.99 3.12 16.11
CA GLU A 141 0.56 3.74 17.37
C GLU A 141 -0.94 4.10 17.37
N SER A 142 -1.59 4.09 16.22
CA SER A 142 -3.02 4.37 16.11
C SER A 142 -3.88 3.23 16.66
N ASN A 143 -5.17 3.51 16.91
CA ASN A 143 -6.17 2.50 17.27
C ASN A 143 -6.84 1.84 16.06
N LEU A 144 -6.36 2.13 14.84
CA LEU A 144 -6.95 1.56 13.62
C LEU A 144 -6.62 0.07 13.49
N ASN A 145 -7.53 -0.67 12.86
CA ASN A 145 -7.22 -2.01 12.37
C ASN A 145 -6.42 -1.88 11.07
N TYR A 146 -5.11 -1.97 11.18
CA TYR A 146 -4.19 -1.80 10.06
C TYR A 146 -3.59 -3.12 9.59
N THR A 147 -3.26 -3.16 8.31
CA THR A 147 -2.29 -4.10 7.71
C THR A 147 -1.20 -3.28 7.02
N ILE A 148 0.05 -3.39 7.48
CA ILE A 148 1.20 -2.78 6.80
C ILE A 148 1.83 -3.84 5.91
N LEU A 149 1.87 -3.59 4.60
CA LEU A 149 2.54 -4.44 3.63
C LEU A 149 3.93 -3.88 3.35
N ARG A 150 4.96 -4.63 3.80
CA ARG A 150 6.36 -4.26 3.65
C ARG A 150 6.88 -4.78 2.32
N LEU A 151 7.21 -3.89 1.41
CA LEU A 151 7.64 -4.21 0.06
C LEU A 151 9.15 -4.14 -0.06
N THR A 152 9.73 -5.14 -0.71
CA THR A 152 11.11 -5.11 -1.20
C THR A 152 11.18 -4.34 -2.52
N TRP A 153 12.27 -4.44 -3.27
CA TRP A 153 12.49 -3.70 -4.50
C TRP A 153 11.51 -4.10 -5.59
N LEU A 154 10.86 -3.09 -6.20
CA LEU A 154 9.74 -3.26 -7.12
C LEU A 154 10.19 -3.18 -8.58
N TYR A 155 9.77 -4.14 -9.40
CA TYR A 155 9.90 -4.09 -10.84
C TYR A 155 8.58 -4.41 -11.55
N ASN A 156 8.54 -4.37 -12.87
CA ASN A 156 7.35 -4.71 -13.66
C ASN A 156 7.62 -5.97 -14.48
N ASP A 157 6.75 -6.94 -14.35
CA ASP A 157 6.68 -8.12 -15.20
C ASP A 157 5.23 -8.63 -15.18
N PRO A 158 4.46 -8.40 -16.26
CA PRO A 158 3.05 -8.76 -16.31
C PRO A 158 2.78 -10.26 -16.20
N GLU A 159 3.75 -11.09 -16.52
CA GLU A 159 3.62 -12.56 -16.47
C GLU A 159 3.97 -13.13 -15.07
N ASN A 160 4.64 -12.35 -14.22
CA ASN A 160 5.06 -12.81 -12.91
C ASN A 160 4.18 -12.22 -11.80
N THR A 161 3.28 -13.03 -11.26
CA THR A 161 2.42 -12.70 -10.13
C THR A 161 2.76 -13.50 -8.87
N ASN A 162 3.94 -14.14 -8.83
CA ASN A 162 4.36 -14.96 -7.69
C ASN A 162 4.78 -14.09 -6.51
N TYR A 163 4.26 -14.41 -5.34
CA TYR A 163 4.64 -13.76 -4.10
C TYR A 163 4.63 -14.74 -2.93
N GLU A 164 5.36 -14.42 -1.89
CA GLU A 164 5.18 -15.00 -0.57
C GLU A 164 4.95 -13.92 0.49
N LEU A 165 4.24 -14.31 1.55
CA LEU A 165 3.95 -13.44 2.69
C LEU A 165 4.91 -13.78 3.82
N ILE A 166 5.65 -12.78 4.28
CA ILE A 166 6.69 -12.92 5.30
C ILE A 166 6.21 -12.23 6.58
N PRO A 167 5.90 -13.00 7.66
CA PRO A 167 5.46 -12.44 8.93
C PRO A 167 6.49 -11.46 9.53
N GLU A 168 6.03 -10.56 10.41
CA GLU A 168 6.93 -9.70 11.18
C GLU A 168 7.81 -10.55 12.10
N GLY A 169 9.09 -10.19 12.23
CA GLY A 169 10.08 -10.93 13.04
C GLY A 169 10.74 -12.12 12.33
N VAL A 170 10.28 -12.47 11.14
CA VAL A 170 10.93 -13.46 10.27
C VAL A 170 11.89 -12.74 9.34
N GLN A 171 13.06 -13.36 9.08
CA GLN A 171 14.05 -12.83 8.14
C GLN A 171 13.44 -12.74 6.74
N PHE A 172 13.59 -11.57 6.10
CA PHE A 172 13.07 -11.28 4.76
C PHE A 172 14.21 -11.41 3.74
N ASN A 173 14.28 -12.57 3.08
CA ASN A 173 15.39 -12.89 2.19
C ASN A 173 15.20 -12.40 0.75
N ASP A 174 13.96 -12.15 0.32
CA ASP A 174 13.66 -11.80 -1.06
C ASP A 174 14.07 -10.38 -1.40
N ALA A 175 14.87 -10.24 -2.44
CA ALA A 175 15.44 -8.95 -2.83
C ALA A 175 14.50 -8.11 -3.71
N GLN A 176 13.49 -8.73 -4.32
CA GLN A 176 12.61 -8.07 -5.29
C GLN A 176 11.20 -8.66 -5.29
N VAL A 177 10.26 -7.94 -5.90
CA VAL A 177 8.91 -8.42 -6.19
C VAL A 177 8.28 -7.59 -7.31
N THR A 178 7.44 -8.19 -8.15
CA THR A 178 6.73 -7.44 -9.18
C THR A 178 5.58 -6.62 -8.58
N ARG A 179 5.23 -5.52 -9.24
CA ARG A 179 4.02 -4.76 -8.86
C ARG A 179 2.76 -5.57 -9.09
N GLU A 180 2.77 -6.45 -10.07
CA GLU A 180 1.71 -7.41 -10.38
C GLU A 180 1.48 -8.38 -9.21
N ALA A 181 2.53 -8.96 -8.68
CA ALA A 181 2.49 -9.84 -7.51
C ALA A 181 1.98 -9.11 -6.26
N VAL A 182 2.42 -7.87 -6.04
CA VAL A 182 1.90 -7.04 -4.94
C VAL A 182 0.41 -6.79 -5.08
N VAL A 183 -0.08 -6.45 -6.28
CA VAL A 183 -1.51 -6.24 -6.55
C VAL A 183 -2.30 -7.52 -6.30
N LYS A 184 -1.78 -8.66 -6.78
CA LYS A 184 -2.39 -9.96 -6.49
C LYS A 184 -2.44 -10.26 -5.00
N ALA A 185 -1.37 -10.02 -4.25
CA ALA A 185 -1.34 -10.22 -2.80
C ALA A 185 -2.39 -9.34 -2.09
N ILE A 186 -2.50 -8.06 -2.47
CA ILE A 186 -3.53 -7.15 -1.92
C ILE A 186 -4.93 -7.69 -2.24
N PHE A 187 -5.16 -8.10 -3.49
CA PHE A 187 -6.44 -8.65 -3.92
C PHE A 187 -6.81 -9.90 -3.11
N ASP A 188 -5.87 -10.84 -2.94
CA ASP A 188 -6.08 -12.06 -2.17
C ASP A 188 -6.39 -11.73 -0.69
N ILE A 189 -5.65 -10.78 -0.07
CA ILE A 189 -5.87 -10.32 1.31
C ILE A 189 -7.26 -9.65 1.49
N LEU A 190 -7.78 -9.00 0.46
CA LEU A 190 -9.12 -8.41 0.49
C LEU A 190 -10.25 -9.46 0.42
N HIS A 191 -9.94 -10.68 -0.02
CA HIS A 191 -10.91 -11.74 -0.27
C HIS A 191 -10.74 -12.96 0.65
N VAL A 192 -9.88 -12.89 1.67
CA VAL A 192 -9.78 -13.97 2.66
C VAL A 192 -11.06 -14.07 3.50
N ASP A 193 -11.43 -15.28 3.86
CA ASP A 193 -12.58 -15.52 4.76
C ASP A 193 -12.24 -15.12 6.20
N ASP A 194 -11.01 -15.39 6.66
CA ASP A 194 -10.48 -15.00 7.96
C ASP A 194 -9.47 -13.86 7.85
N GLU A 195 -9.88 -12.67 8.24
CA GLU A 195 -9.04 -11.48 8.25
C GLU A 195 -8.12 -11.40 9.50
N THR A 196 -8.29 -12.27 10.48
CA THR A 196 -7.57 -12.21 11.77
C THR A 196 -6.05 -12.12 11.63
N PRO A 197 -5.38 -12.88 10.73
CA PRO A 197 -3.93 -12.79 10.53
C PRO A 197 -3.44 -11.42 10.04
N PHE A 198 -4.35 -10.59 9.51
CA PHE A 198 -4.05 -9.28 8.95
C PHE A 198 -4.44 -8.12 9.87
N HIS A 199 -5.01 -8.42 11.06
CA HIS A 199 -5.40 -7.38 12.02
C HIS A 199 -4.19 -6.86 12.78
N ARG A 200 -3.94 -5.54 12.68
CA ARG A 200 -2.80 -4.83 13.29
C ARG A 200 -1.47 -5.54 12.98
N ALA A 201 -1.36 -6.02 11.75
CA ALA A 201 -0.27 -6.84 11.27
C ALA A 201 0.70 -6.05 10.38
N SER A 202 1.95 -6.51 10.35
CA SER A 202 2.98 -6.04 9.43
C SER A 202 3.55 -7.25 8.69
N ILE A 203 3.36 -7.30 7.37
CA ILE A 203 3.61 -8.47 6.54
C ILE A 203 4.48 -8.09 5.36
N GLY A 204 5.59 -8.80 5.15
CA GLY A 204 6.44 -8.67 3.98
C GLY A 204 5.80 -9.31 2.75
N ILE A 205 6.05 -8.72 1.58
CA ILE A 205 5.71 -9.32 0.29
C ILE A 205 6.98 -9.38 -0.54
N GLY A 206 7.45 -10.59 -0.83
CA GLY A 206 8.63 -10.88 -1.63
C GLY A 206 8.33 -11.84 -2.76
N GLU A 207 9.22 -11.91 -3.72
CA GLU A 207 9.20 -12.91 -4.80
C GLU A 207 10.01 -14.12 -4.37
N PRO A 208 9.38 -15.31 -4.24
CA PRO A 208 10.03 -16.50 -3.74
C PRO A 208 11.31 -16.85 -4.52
N GLY A 209 12.39 -17.13 -3.78
CA GLY A 209 13.65 -17.58 -4.37
C GLY A 209 14.56 -16.46 -4.88
N THR A 210 14.23 -15.20 -4.68
CA THR A 210 15.08 -14.05 -5.05
C THR A 210 16.05 -13.66 -3.93
N HIS A 211 16.72 -14.65 -3.34
CA HIS A 211 17.68 -14.48 -2.23
C HIS A 211 18.99 -13.91 -2.75
N TYR A 212 18.97 -12.64 -3.16
CA TYR A 212 20.11 -11.94 -3.75
C TYR A 212 20.62 -10.84 -2.81
N ASP A 213 21.88 -10.46 -2.99
CA ASP A 213 22.50 -9.34 -2.25
C ASP A 213 21.99 -7.97 -2.73
N LYS A 214 21.37 -7.94 -3.90
CA LYS A 214 20.69 -6.79 -4.52
C LYS A 214 19.64 -7.26 -5.53
N PRO A 215 18.68 -6.42 -5.93
CA PRO A 215 17.72 -6.78 -6.98
C PRO A 215 18.40 -7.14 -8.30
N SER A 216 17.87 -8.13 -9.03
CA SER A 216 18.49 -8.64 -10.26
C SER A 216 18.52 -7.63 -11.43
N PHE A 217 17.75 -6.56 -11.33
CA PHE A 217 17.63 -5.51 -12.34
C PHE A 217 18.50 -4.27 -12.04
N HIS A 218 19.42 -4.36 -11.08
CA HIS A 218 20.39 -3.32 -10.69
C HIS A 218 21.85 -3.74 -10.84
#